data_2573b7380a1b80d19ba334b00ecd076d
#
_entry.id   2573b7380a1b80d19ba334b00ecd076d
#
_cell.length_a   1.000
_cell.length_b   1.000
_cell.length_c   1.000
_cell.angle_alpha   90.00
_cell.angle_beta   90.00
_cell.angle_gamma   90.00
#
_symmetry.space_group_name_H-M   'P 1'
#
loop_
_entity.id
_entity.type
_entity.pdbx_description
1 polymer ?
#
loop_
_entity_poly.entity_id
_entity_poly.type
_entity_poly.pdbx_seq_one_letter_code
_entity_poly.pdbx_strand_id
1 'polypeptide(L)'
;KIDDEQKFTKPPVRYTDASLVKTMEEKGIGRPSTYSSIISVLSKRKYTVKEGKYIVPTEIAFEITDLLTKYFSDIMDVGFTADMEDKLDGIENGGKDWHKLIADFYPGFKERLAEATSDGDEVTDIICEKCGAPMIRKNGRYGKFLACSNYPKCSNIRSENVEESDVICD
;
A
#
# COMPACT_ATOMS: atom_id res chain seq x y z
N LYS A 1 41.96 -41.11 -4.20
CA LYS A 1 41.35 -40.21 -3.19
C LYS A 1 40.17 -39.55 -3.88
N ILE A 2 38.99 -39.75 -3.37
CA ILE A 2 37.80 -39.07 -3.83
C ILE A 2 37.65 -37.84 -2.90
N ASP A 3 37.72 -36.64 -3.47
CA ASP A 3 37.44 -35.40 -2.75
C ASP A 3 35.97 -35.07 -3.00
N ASP A 4 35.15 -35.13 -1.96
CA ASP A 4 33.75 -34.74 -1.99
C ASP A 4 33.60 -33.32 -1.41
N GLU A 5 32.96 -32.44 -2.16
CA GLU A 5 32.65 -31.07 -1.74
C GLU A 5 31.14 -30.87 -1.70
N GLN A 6 30.60 -30.55 -0.52
CA GLN A 6 29.18 -30.21 -0.41
C GLN A 6 28.93 -28.80 -0.97
N LYS A 7 28.04 -28.72 -1.99
CA LYS A 7 27.62 -27.45 -2.60
C LYS A 7 26.18 -27.17 -2.27
N PHE A 8 25.91 -25.92 -1.90
CA PHE A 8 24.55 -25.44 -1.62
C PHE A 8 24.08 -24.57 -2.77
N THR A 9 22.79 -24.71 -3.12
CA THR A 9 22.13 -23.79 -4.05
C THR A 9 22.02 -22.41 -3.42
N LYS A 10 22.27 -21.37 -4.22
CA LYS A 10 22.09 -19.98 -3.77
C LYS A 10 20.64 -19.56 -3.93
N PRO A 11 20.10 -18.71 -3.03
CA PRO A 11 18.77 -18.14 -3.21
C PRO A 11 18.72 -17.29 -4.49
N PRO A 12 17.49 -17.01 -5.03
CA PRO A 12 17.32 -16.10 -6.16
C PRO A 12 17.98 -14.75 -5.88
N VAL A 13 18.59 -14.17 -6.91
CA VAL A 13 19.23 -12.86 -6.80
C VAL A 13 18.16 -11.78 -6.66
N ARG A 14 18.40 -10.79 -5.78
CA ARG A 14 17.51 -9.62 -5.65
C ARG A 14 17.41 -8.85 -6.97
N TYR A 15 16.30 -8.17 -7.19
CA TYR A 15 16.08 -7.35 -8.36
C TYR A 15 17.04 -6.16 -8.41
N THR A 16 17.49 -5.86 -9.62
CA THR A 16 18.04 -4.55 -10.01
C THR A 16 16.98 -3.79 -10.77
N ASP A 17 17.14 -2.48 -11.01
CA ASP A 17 16.19 -1.70 -11.82
C ASP A 17 15.93 -2.38 -13.17
N ALA A 18 16.99 -2.81 -13.87
CA ALA A 18 16.87 -3.47 -15.18
C ALA A 18 16.16 -4.82 -15.10
N SER A 19 16.47 -5.66 -14.11
CA SER A 19 15.82 -6.96 -13.98
C SER A 19 14.37 -6.84 -13.52
N LEU A 20 14.03 -5.80 -12.72
CA LEU A 20 12.65 -5.52 -12.35
C LEU A 20 11.83 -5.07 -13.55
N VAL A 21 12.34 -4.14 -14.37
CA VAL A 21 11.69 -3.71 -15.62
C VAL A 21 11.44 -4.90 -16.53
N LYS A 22 12.44 -5.74 -16.74
CA LYS A 22 12.29 -6.95 -17.56
C LYS A 22 11.20 -7.87 -17.04
N THR A 23 11.15 -8.11 -15.73
CA THR A 23 10.09 -8.94 -15.13
C THR A 23 8.71 -8.30 -15.24
N MET A 24 8.60 -6.98 -15.10
CA MET A 24 7.33 -6.25 -15.32
C MET A 24 6.86 -6.41 -16.77
N GLU A 25 7.76 -6.25 -17.75
CA GLU A 25 7.47 -6.44 -19.17
C GLU A 25 7.01 -7.88 -19.46
N GLU A 26 7.74 -8.89 -18.99
CA GLU A 26 7.40 -10.31 -19.15
C GLU A 26 6.04 -10.67 -18.57
N LYS A 27 5.63 -9.96 -17.50
CA LYS A 27 4.35 -10.19 -16.81
C LYS A 27 3.22 -9.25 -17.26
N GLY A 28 3.46 -8.37 -18.22
CA GLY A 28 2.47 -7.40 -18.71
C GLY A 28 2.10 -6.31 -17.71
N ILE A 29 2.94 -6.05 -16.70
CA ILE A 29 2.70 -5.04 -15.67
C ILE A 29 3.28 -3.70 -16.13
N GLY A 30 2.43 -2.70 -16.33
CA GLY A 30 2.84 -1.39 -16.84
C GLY A 30 3.16 -1.39 -18.33
N ARG A 31 3.69 -0.28 -18.79
CA ARG A 31 4.08 -0.05 -20.19
C ARG A 31 5.43 0.67 -20.22
N PRO A 32 6.15 0.70 -21.35
CA PRO A 32 7.47 1.34 -21.45
C PRO A 32 7.51 2.77 -20.88
N SER A 33 6.44 3.54 -21.05
CA SER A 33 6.30 4.90 -20.52
C SER A 33 6.16 4.97 -19.01
N THR A 34 5.77 3.89 -18.32
CA THR A 34 5.48 3.87 -16.88
C THR A 34 6.52 3.16 -16.02
N TYR A 35 7.39 2.30 -16.58
CA TYR A 35 8.35 1.53 -15.78
C TYR A 35 9.25 2.39 -14.91
N SER A 36 9.82 3.46 -15.45
CA SER A 36 10.69 4.36 -14.72
C SER A 36 9.97 5.09 -13.58
N SER A 37 8.73 5.51 -13.82
CA SER A 37 7.91 6.18 -12.80
C SER A 37 7.52 5.23 -11.67
N ILE A 38 7.20 3.97 -11.95
CA ILE A 38 6.90 2.94 -10.96
C ILE A 38 8.08 2.77 -10.00
N ILE A 39 9.30 2.54 -10.54
CA ILE A 39 10.51 2.37 -9.72
C ILE A 39 10.78 3.63 -8.88
N SER A 40 10.63 4.81 -9.48
CA SER A 40 10.79 6.08 -8.79
C SER A 40 9.82 6.25 -7.62
N VAL A 41 8.54 5.87 -7.81
CA VAL A 41 7.50 5.93 -6.76
C VAL A 41 7.81 4.97 -5.62
N LEU A 42 8.25 3.74 -5.88
CA LEU A 42 8.63 2.78 -4.85
C LEU A 42 9.73 3.34 -3.93
N SER A 43 10.76 3.95 -4.53
CA SER A 43 11.86 4.58 -3.80
C SER A 43 11.43 5.85 -3.07
N LYS A 44 10.65 6.74 -3.73
CA LYS A 44 10.17 8.00 -3.16
C LYS A 44 9.25 7.79 -1.95
N ARG A 45 8.44 6.74 -1.98
CA ARG A 45 7.57 6.34 -0.86
C ARG A 45 8.29 5.52 0.21
N LYS A 46 9.59 5.28 0.04
CA LYS A 46 10.42 4.49 0.95
C LYS A 46 9.95 3.03 1.11
N TYR A 47 9.26 2.49 0.11
CA TYR A 47 8.93 1.08 0.09
C TYR A 47 10.14 0.22 -0.25
N THR A 48 11.08 0.78 -1.00
CA THR A 48 12.33 0.13 -1.35
C THR A 48 13.53 1.05 -1.10
N VAL A 49 14.67 0.44 -0.75
CA VAL A 49 15.98 1.07 -0.66
C VAL A 49 16.95 0.39 -1.61
N LYS A 50 18.00 1.10 -2.01
CA LYS A 50 19.06 0.52 -2.84
C LYS A 50 20.25 0.11 -1.97
N GLU A 51 20.62 -1.17 -2.08
CA GLU A 51 21.87 -1.72 -1.56
C GLU A 51 22.78 -2.03 -2.74
N GLY A 52 23.71 -1.12 -3.04
CA GLY A 52 24.50 -1.16 -4.28
C GLY A 52 23.60 -1.07 -5.51
N LYS A 53 23.57 -2.13 -6.33
CA LYS A 53 22.71 -2.23 -7.52
C LYS A 53 21.36 -2.92 -7.26
N TYR A 54 21.13 -3.45 -6.06
CA TYR A 54 19.96 -4.25 -5.74
C TYR A 54 18.87 -3.43 -5.07
N ILE A 55 17.62 -3.76 -5.36
CA ILE A 55 16.43 -3.22 -4.75
C ILE A 55 16.05 -4.11 -3.56
N VAL A 56 15.92 -3.51 -2.38
CA VAL A 56 15.57 -4.20 -1.14
C VAL A 56 14.29 -3.60 -0.57
N PRO A 57 13.26 -4.41 -0.27
CA PRO A 57 12.05 -3.92 0.38
C PRO A 57 12.35 -3.49 1.82
N THR A 58 11.63 -2.48 2.30
CA THR A 58 11.68 -2.00 3.69
C THR A 58 10.61 -2.67 4.54
N GLU A 59 10.65 -2.49 5.87
CA GLU A 59 9.60 -2.98 6.78
C GLU A 59 8.22 -2.43 6.40
N ILE A 60 8.14 -1.14 6.08
CA ILE A 60 6.90 -0.49 5.62
C ILE A 60 6.32 -1.19 4.38
N ALA A 61 7.18 -1.67 3.47
CA ALA A 61 6.71 -2.39 2.28
C ALA A 61 6.04 -3.73 2.66
N PHE A 62 6.57 -4.45 3.63
CA PHE A 62 5.96 -5.68 4.11
C PHE A 62 4.61 -5.41 4.78
N GLU A 63 4.55 -4.46 5.71
CA GLU A 63 3.29 -4.08 6.39
C GLU A 63 2.19 -3.70 5.39
N ILE A 64 2.53 -2.87 4.39
CA ILE A 64 1.57 -2.45 3.36
C ILE A 64 1.18 -3.62 2.46
N THR A 65 2.13 -4.49 2.09
CA THR A 65 1.84 -5.66 1.26
C THR A 65 0.91 -6.62 1.99
N ASP A 66 1.13 -6.88 3.27
CA ASP A 66 0.30 -7.74 4.10
C ASP A 66 -1.12 -7.18 4.22
N LEU A 67 -1.26 -5.87 4.49
CA LEU A 67 -2.55 -5.19 4.53
C LEU A 67 -3.28 -5.28 3.18
N LEU A 68 -2.60 -4.97 2.07
CA LEU A 68 -3.19 -5.02 0.74
C LEU A 68 -3.56 -6.45 0.34
N THR A 69 -2.76 -7.45 0.69
CA THR A 69 -3.08 -8.86 0.41
C THR A 69 -4.28 -9.33 1.21
N LYS A 70 -4.45 -8.84 2.43
CA LYS A 70 -5.61 -9.17 3.29
C LYS A 70 -6.93 -8.68 2.69
N TYR A 71 -7.01 -7.42 2.23
CA TYR A 71 -8.26 -6.79 1.78
C TYR A 71 -8.44 -6.75 0.26
N PHE A 72 -7.36 -6.79 -0.50
CA PHE A 72 -7.33 -6.57 -1.94
C PHE A 72 -6.54 -7.66 -2.67
N SER A 73 -6.67 -8.91 -2.23
CA SER A 73 -5.90 -10.06 -2.76
C SER A 73 -5.96 -10.19 -4.27
N ASP A 74 -7.13 -9.97 -4.87
CA ASP A 74 -7.33 -10.00 -6.32
C ASP A 74 -6.66 -8.83 -7.06
N ILE A 75 -6.64 -7.62 -6.47
CA ILE A 75 -5.91 -6.46 -7.04
C ILE A 75 -4.39 -6.65 -6.91
N MET A 76 -3.94 -7.37 -5.88
CA MET A 76 -2.53 -7.71 -5.68
C MET A 76 -2.04 -8.84 -6.57
N ASP A 77 -2.96 -9.56 -7.23
CA ASP A 77 -2.58 -10.56 -8.21
C ASP A 77 -1.94 -9.91 -9.45
N VAL A 78 -0.85 -10.52 -9.90
CA VAL A 78 -0.08 -10.03 -11.06
C VAL A 78 -0.93 -10.07 -12.33
N GLY A 79 -1.78 -11.09 -12.48
CA GLY A 79 -2.68 -11.24 -13.62
C GLY A 79 -3.72 -10.12 -13.68
N PHE A 80 -4.23 -9.66 -12.54
CA PHE A 80 -5.18 -8.54 -12.51
C PHE A 80 -4.61 -7.27 -13.13
N THR A 81 -3.36 -6.93 -12.80
CA THR A 81 -2.71 -5.72 -13.37
C THR A 81 -2.53 -5.86 -14.88
N ALA A 82 -2.07 -7.01 -15.35
CA ALA A 82 -1.92 -7.28 -16.78
C ALA A 82 -3.26 -7.19 -17.53
N ASP A 83 -4.31 -7.83 -16.99
CA ASP A 83 -5.66 -7.77 -17.57
C ASP A 83 -6.24 -6.35 -17.60
N MET A 84 -5.93 -5.54 -16.59
CA MET A 84 -6.39 -4.15 -16.54
C MET A 84 -5.68 -3.32 -17.62
N GLU A 85 -4.37 -3.47 -17.77
CA GLU A 85 -3.61 -2.81 -18.84
C GLU A 85 -4.15 -3.18 -20.23
N ASP A 86 -4.43 -4.45 -20.47
CA ASP A 86 -5.01 -4.92 -21.75
C ASP A 86 -6.43 -4.39 -21.99
N LYS A 87 -7.23 -4.23 -20.92
CA LYS A 87 -8.55 -3.59 -21.02
C LYS A 87 -8.44 -2.11 -21.37
N LEU A 88 -7.45 -1.41 -20.78
CA LEU A 88 -7.19 0.01 -21.07
C LEU A 88 -6.69 0.21 -22.49
N ASP A 89 -5.78 -0.64 -22.98
CA ASP A 89 -5.34 -0.63 -24.38
C ASP A 89 -6.53 -0.88 -25.35
N GLY A 90 -7.45 -1.76 -24.97
CA GLY A 90 -8.69 -1.99 -25.71
C GLY A 90 -9.63 -0.78 -25.78
N ILE A 91 -9.62 0.08 -24.75
CA ILE A 91 -10.37 1.34 -24.74
C ILE A 91 -9.68 2.38 -25.61
N GLU A 92 -8.35 2.51 -25.53
CA GLU A 92 -7.56 3.43 -26.36
C GLU A 92 -7.78 3.15 -27.86
N ASN A 93 -7.83 1.90 -28.24
CA ASN A 93 -8.10 1.47 -29.62
C ASN A 93 -9.59 1.57 -30.02
N GLY A 94 -10.47 2.14 -29.20
CA GLY A 94 -11.87 2.41 -29.48
C GLY A 94 -12.78 1.17 -29.48
N GLY A 95 -12.29 0.02 -28.99
CA GLY A 95 -13.03 -1.25 -28.99
C GLY A 95 -13.87 -1.51 -27.72
N LYS A 96 -13.67 -0.76 -26.65
CA LYS A 96 -14.34 -0.99 -25.35
C LYS A 96 -14.81 0.31 -24.70
N ASP A 97 -15.91 0.20 -23.93
CA ASP A 97 -16.47 1.32 -23.18
C ASP A 97 -15.81 1.41 -21.78
N TRP A 98 -15.16 2.53 -21.50
CA TRP A 98 -14.51 2.78 -20.22
C TRP A 98 -15.51 2.91 -19.05
N HIS A 99 -16.73 3.38 -19.31
CA HIS A 99 -17.77 3.50 -18.28
C HIS A 99 -18.12 2.12 -17.72
N LYS A 100 -18.22 1.11 -18.62
CA LYS A 100 -18.49 -0.27 -18.23
C LYS A 100 -17.34 -0.83 -17.37
N LEU A 101 -16.08 -0.56 -17.76
CA LEU A 101 -14.92 -1.01 -16.99
C LEU A 101 -14.94 -0.49 -15.56
N ILE A 102 -15.26 0.80 -15.37
CA ILE A 102 -15.35 1.42 -14.06
C ILE A 102 -16.57 0.88 -13.28
N ALA A 103 -17.71 0.75 -13.93
CA ALA A 103 -18.94 0.24 -13.30
C ALA A 103 -18.76 -1.19 -12.79
N ASP A 104 -18.01 -2.03 -13.50
CA ASP A 104 -17.73 -3.41 -13.10
C ASP A 104 -16.70 -3.48 -11.95
N PHE A 105 -15.71 -2.58 -11.93
CA PHE A 105 -14.62 -2.59 -10.95
C PHE A 105 -14.99 -1.89 -9.62
N TYR A 106 -15.60 -0.73 -9.71
CA TYR A 106 -15.74 0.20 -8.56
C TYR A 106 -16.58 -0.32 -7.39
N PRO A 107 -17.72 -1.02 -7.59
CA PRO A 107 -18.54 -1.51 -6.47
C PRO A 107 -17.78 -2.44 -5.52
N GLY A 108 -17.10 -3.46 -6.06
CA GLY A 108 -16.32 -4.40 -5.26
C GLY A 108 -15.11 -3.76 -4.59
N PHE A 109 -14.47 -2.79 -5.27
CA PHE A 109 -13.37 -2.02 -4.67
C PHE A 109 -13.87 -1.17 -3.48
N LYS A 110 -15.01 -0.48 -3.64
CA LYS A 110 -15.59 0.37 -2.60
C LYS A 110 -15.98 -0.42 -1.35
N GLU A 111 -16.54 -1.60 -1.52
CA GLU A 111 -16.92 -2.48 -0.41
C GLU A 111 -15.69 -2.91 0.40
N ARG A 112 -14.66 -3.39 -0.26
CA ARG A 112 -13.39 -3.78 0.39
C ARG A 112 -12.65 -2.61 1.03
N LEU A 113 -12.73 -1.42 0.42
CA LEU A 113 -12.17 -0.23 1.01
C LEU A 113 -12.87 0.14 2.32
N ALA A 114 -14.19 -0.03 2.40
CA ALA A 114 -14.95 0.19 3.63
C ALA A 114 -14.54 -0.81 4.73
N GLU A 115 -14.36 -2.09 4.39
CA GLU A 115 -13.86 -3.11 5.32
C GLU A 115 -12.45 -2.77 5.81
N ALA A 116 -11.52 -2.46 4.90
CA ALA A 116 -10.14 -2.13 5.25
C ALA A 116 -10.03 -0.90 6.15
N THR A 117 -10.92 0.08 5.96
CA THR A 117 -10.93 1.29 6.80
C THR A 117 -11.56 1.05 8.16
N SER A 118 -12.54 0.16 8.27
CA SER A 118 -13.19 -0.18 9.55
C SER A 118 -12.32 -1.07 10.45
N ASP A 119 -11.55 -1.97 9.88
CA ASP A 119 -10.70 -2.92 10.64
C ASP A 119 -9.42 -2.24 11.21
N GLY A 120 -9.04 -1.10 10.68
CA GLY A 120 -7.95 -0.26 11.22
C GLY A 120 -8.38 0.67 12.35
N ASP A 121 -9.66 0.74 12.66
CA ASP A 121 -10.24 1.62 13.66
C ASP A 121 -10.30 0.91 15.04
N GLU A 122 -9.27 1.04 15.84
CA GLU A 122 -9.24 0.54 17.22
C GLU A 122 -10.03 1.47 18.12
N VAL A 123 -11.21 1.03 18.58
CA VAL A 123 -12.02 1.80 19.53
C VAL A 123 -11.30 1.81 20.87
N THR A 124 -11.07 3.00 21.42
CA THR A 124 -10.42 3.19 22.72
C THR A 124 -11.45 3.50 23.82
N ASP A 125 -11.06 3.28 25.07
CA ASP A 125 -11.88 3.65 26.24
C ASP A 125 -11.90 5.18 26.47
N ILE A 126 -11.18 5.95 25.67
CA ILE A 126 -11.08 7.41 25.80
C ILE A 126 -12.34 8.04 25.21
N ILE A 127 -13.01 8.86 26.02
CA ILE A 127 -14.23 9.56 25.63
C ILE A 127 -13.91 10.94 25.05
N CYS A 128 -14.59 11.28 23.99
CA CYS A 128 -14.47 12.60 23.35
C CYS A 128 -15.03 13.70 24.25
N GLU A 129 -14.22 14.65 24.63
CA GLU A 129 -14.57 15.80 25.49
C GLU A 129 -15.67 16.69 24.90
N LYS A 130 -15.84 16.68 23.57
CA LYS A 130 -16.83 17.53 22.88
C LYS A 130 -18.21 16.90 22.72
N CYS A 131 -18.31 15.59 22.59
CA CYS A 131 -19.60 14.96 22.28
C CYS A 131 -19.88 13.67 23.08
N GLY A 132 -18.98 13.23 23.96
CA GLY A 132 -19.15 12.05 24.79
C GLY A 132 -19.07 10.70 24.05
N ALA A 133 -18.76 10.68 22.75
CA ALA A 133 -18.59 9.45 22.00
C ALA A 133 -17.18 8.85 22.25
N PRO A 134 -16.99 7.51 22.11
CA PRO A 134 -15.66 6.92 22.22
C PRO A 134 -14.73 7.45 21.13
N MET A 135 -13.44 7.55 21.43
CA MET A 135 -12.43 7.90 20.43
C MET A 135 -11.85 6.65 19.78
N ILE A 136 -11.48 6.77 18.53
CA ILE A 136 -10.92 5.72 17.70
C ILE A 136 -9.46 6.05 17.43
N ARG A 137 -8.57 5.08 17.64
CA ARG A 137 -7.16 5.21 17.28
C ARG A 137 -6.99 5.02 15.78
N LYS A 138 -6.38 5.99 15.13
CA LYS A 138 -6.08 5.98 13.69
C LYS A 138 -4.61 6.23 13.42
N ASN A 139 -4.11 5.65 12.33
CA ASN A 139 -2.75 5.89 11.85
C ASN A 139 -2.77 7.05 10.86
N GLY A 140 -2.04 8.13 11.15
CA GLY A 140 -1.90 9.30 10.29
C GLY A 140 -0.48 9.48 9.76
N ARG A 141 -0.30 10.46 8.87
CA ARG A 141 1.01 10.80 8.28
C ARG A 141 2.09 11.13 9.33
N TYR A 142 1.69 11.63 10.48
CA TYR A 142 2.57 12.07 11.55
C TYR A 142 2.57 11.14 12.78
N GLY A 143 2.03 9.92 12.63
CA GLY A 143 1.92 8.93 13.70
C GLY A 143 0.49 8.63 14.10
N LYS A 144 0.33 7.92 15.22
CA LYS A 144 -0.99 7.55 15.76
C LYS A 144 -1.69 8.76 16.37
N PHE A 145 -3.00 8.85 16.13
CA PHE A 145 -3.86 9.89 16.69
C PHE A 145 -5.22 9.34 17.06
N LEU A 146 -5.91 10.01 17.96
CA LEU A 146 -7.26 9.70 18.39
C LEU A 146 -8.25 10.61 17.65
N ALA A 147 -9.22 10.02 16.96
CA ALA A 147 -10.31 10.71 16.29
C ALA A 147 -11.64 10.34 16.93
N CYS A 148 -12.59 11.27 16.96
CA CYS A 148 -13.92 10.98 17.48
C CYS A 148 -14.68 10.02 16.54
N SER A 149 -15.30 8.96 17.11
CA SER A 149 -16.13 8.01 16.34
C SER A 149 -17.35 8.66 15.68
N ASN A 150 -17.77 9.82 16.16
CA ASN A 150 -18.94 10.55 15.66
C ASN A 150 -18.61 11.49 14.48
N TYR A 151 -17.46 11.29 13.82
CA TYR A 151 -17.16 12.02 12.58
C TYR A 151 -18.17 11.65 11.48
N PRO A 152 -18.66 12.59 10.66
CA PRO A 152 -18.27 14.00 10.53
C PRO A 152 -19.00 14.98 11.48
N LYS A 153 -19.95 14.52 12.30
CA LYS A 153 -20.70 15.40 13.23
C LYS A 153 -19.81 16.02 14.30
N CYS A 154 -18.76 15.31 14.74
CA CYS A 154 -17.76 15.79 15.64
C CYS A 154 -16.36 15.57 15.06
N SER A 155 -15.63 16.64 14.78
CA SER A 155 -14.29 16.63 14.21
C SER A 155 -13.16 16.69 15.24
N ASN A 156 -13.41 16.22 16.48
CA ASN A 156 -12.40 16.25 17.54
C ASN A 156 -11.29 15.24 17.26
N ILE A 157 -10.05 15.72 17.26
CA ILE A 157 -8.82 14.93 17.04
C ILE A 157 -7.86 15.26 18.19
N ARG A 158 -7.20 14.23 18.72
CA ARG A 158 -6.17 14.37 19.77
C ARG A 158 -4.95 13.54 19.36
N SER A 159 -3.74 14.09 19.50
CA SER A 159 -2.52 13.33 19.35
C SER A 159 -2.35 12.33 20.49
N GLU A 160 -1.92 11.09 20.20
CA GLU A 160 -1.72 10.08 21.24
C GLU A 160 -0.43 10.34 22.07
N ASN A 161 0.55 11.03 21.50
CA ASN A 161 1.88 11.25 22.06
C ASN A 161 2.11 12.70 22.55
N VAL A 162 1.10 13.40 23.04
CA VAL A 162 1.34 14.67 23.72
C VAL A 162 1.67 14.37 25.17
N GLU A 163 2.94 14.28 25.49
CA GLU A 163 3.40 14.55 26.86
C GLU A 163 3.11 16.03 27.11
N GLU A 164 2.14 16.31 27.99
CA GLU A 164 1.92 17.68 28.46
C GLU A 164 3.19 18.11 29.20
N SER A 165 4.02 18.92 28.55
CA SER A 165 5.14 19.56 29.26
C SER A 165 4.59 20.73 30.02
N ASP A 166 4.85 20.79 31.32
CA ASP A 166 4.52 21.93 32.22
C ASP A 166 5.32 23.21 31.89
N VAL A 167 5.89 23.30 30.69
CA VAL A 167 6.64 24.46 30.22
C VAL A 167 5.67 25.48 29.65
N ILE A 168 5.40 26.51 30.42
CA ILE A 168 4.71 27.71 29.96
C ILE A 168 5.65 28.47 29.04
N CYS A 169 5.22 28.72 27.81
CA CYS A 169 5.93 29.60 26.87
C CYS A 169 5.75 31.04 27.36
N ASP A 170 6.86 31.71 27.68
CA ASP A 170 6.92 33.15 27.95
C ASP A 170 6.69 33.99 26.68
#